data_911d8b84b4104114c33867c0724828e5
#
_entry.id   911d8b84b4104114c33867c0724828e5
#
_cell.length_a   1.000
_cell.length_b   1.000
_cell.length_c   1.000
_cell.angle_alpha   90.00
_cell.angle_beta   90.00
_cell.angle_gamma   90.00
#
_symmetry.space_group_name_H-M   'P 1'
#
loop_
_entity.id
_entity.type
_entity.pdbx_description
1 polymer ?
#
loop_
_entity_poly.entity_id
_entity_poly.type
_entity_poly.pdbx_seq_one_letter_code
_entity_poly.pdbx_strand_id
1 'polypeptide(L)'
;MLSMRIQIRAHFALLIALLFMPFLIQAKDSKPSGDLKIEIKEYIFHHLEDAYDFSLFSYTKDNGDHKYIGMPLPVILWDNGLQIFSSSKLQHGEGVAQVGSNFYKLDHGKIFKTNALGVINLDAGKHVTNEAPLDFSVTKGVFSMLLIAFLMFFLFSRLAKSYLKNGGVPTGIGRFFEPIIIYLRDEIAKPNIGERKYRSYMSFLLTVFFFIWFLNMLGLTPLGVNVTGNIAVTFGLAITTFIITNLTGTKDYWLHIFDPLGGSMKWYSKIFLYIILIPIEILGIFIKPFSLLIRLYANMQAGHIVIMSLIGLMFIFKSWIGSSLSFGLTFAIAIIELLVAFLQAYIFTMLSALYFGFAAQEHESH
;
A
#
# COMPACT_ATOMS: atom_id res chain seq x y z
N MET A 1 -43.35 -0.66 5.79
CA MET A 1 -42.34 -0.03 6.69
C MET A 1 -41.90 -0.94 7.85
N LEU A 2 -42.79 -1.74 8.48
CA LEU A 2 -42.42 -2.60 9.61
C LEU A 2 -41.50 -3.75 9.19
N SER A 3 -41.73 -4.40 8.04
CA SER A 3 -40.93 -5.52 7.53
C SER A 3 -39.48 -5.10 7.18
N MET A 4 -39.28 -3.89 6.65
CA MET A 4 -37.96 -3.37 6.31
C MET A 4 -37.12 -3.05 7.56
N ARG A 5 -37.75 -2.60 8.65
CA ARG A 5 -37.07 -2.38 9.94
C ARG A 5 -36.65 -3.66 10.62
N ILE A 6 -37.43 -4.73 10.46
CA ILE A 6 -37.10 -6.06 11.00
C ILE A 6 -35.93 -6.66 10.21
N GLN A 7 -35.91 -6.55 8.88
CA GLN A 7 -34.79 -7.02 8.05
C GLN A 7 -33.48 -6.26 8.39
N ILE A 8 -33.53 -4.94 8.55
CA ILE A 8 -32.32 -4.15 8.91
C ILE A 8 -31.78 -4.58 10.29
N ARG A 9 -32.67 -4.80 11.26
CA ARG A 9 -32.27 -5.31 12.59
C ARG A 9 -31.69 -6.71 12.55
N ALA A 10 -32.24 -7.60 11.72
CA ALA A 10 -31.73 -8.95 11.54
C ALA A 10 -30.36 -8.96 10.88
N HIS A 11 -30.11 -8.13 9.86
CA HIS A 11 -28.80 -8.01 9.22
C HIS A 11 -27.77 -7.36 10.18
N PHE A 12 -28.20 -6.39 10.98
CA PHE A 12 -27.32 -5.78 11.99
C PHE A 12 -26.96 -6.77 13.12
N ALA A 13 -27.93 -7.57 13.57
CA ALA A 13 -27.70 -8.64 14.54
C ALA A 13 -26.78 -9.75 13.98
N LEU A 14 -26.93 -10.11 12.70
CA LEU A 14 -26.08 -11.07 12.01
C LEU A 14 -24.64 -10.53 11.87
N LEU A 15 -24.48 -9.24 11.58
CA LEU A 15 -23.19 -8.57 11.46
C LEU A 15 -22.48 -8.50 12.83
N ILE A 16 -23.24 -8.25 13.91
CA ILE A 16 -22.74 -8.30 15.29
C ILE A 16 -22.39 -9.75 15.65
N ALA A 17 -23.20 -10.73 15.31
CA ALA A 17 -22.92 -12.15 15.58
C ALA A 17 -21.66 -12.63 14.83
N LEU A 18 -21.46 -12.20 13.59
CA LEU A 18 -20.23 -12.45 12.82
C LEU A 18 -19.00 -11.78 13.42
N LEU A 19 -19.15 -10.59 14.00
CA LEU A 19 -18.08 -9.87 14.73
C LEU A 19 -17.72 -10.59 16.06
N PHE A 20 -18.68 -11.30 16.68
CA PHE A 20 -18.47 -12.03 17.95
C PHE A 20 -18.17 -13.53 17.74
N MET A 21 -18.22 -14.04 16.50
CA MET A 21 -17.96 -15.45 16.21
C MET A 21 -16.54 -15.94 16.61
N PRO A 22 -15.46 -15.11 16.58
CA PRO A 22 -14.14 -15.54 17.09
C PRO A 22 -14.13 -15.84 18.59
N PHE A 23 -15.11 -15.40 19.37
CA PHE A 23 -15.18 -15.64 20.81
C PHE A 23 -15.53 -17.06 21.21
N LEU A 24 -16.00 -17.89 20.26
CA LEU A 24 -16.40 -19.28 20.54
C LEU A 24 -15.30 -20.31 20.26
N ILE A 25 -14.17 -19.88 19.69
CA ILE A 25 -13.01 -20.77 19.48
C ILE A 25 -12.17 -20.75 20.76
N GLN A 26 -12.50 -21.63 21.67
CA GLN A 26 -11.70 -21.89 22.87
C GLN A 26 -10.41 -22.61 22.44
N ALA A 27 -9.28 -21.91 22.50
CA ALA A 27 -7.97 -22.47 22.21
C ALA A 27 -7.66 -23.57 23.26
N LYS A 28 -7.73 -24.82 22.84
CA LYS A 28 -7.30 -25.98 23.58
C LYS A 28 -5.80 -26.13 23.26
N ASP A 29 -4.99 -26.11 24.30
CA ASP A 29 -3.55 -26.35 24.40
C ASP A 29 -2.68 -25.11 24.69
N SER A 30 -2.12 -25.18 25.89
CA SER A 30 -1.30 -24.12 26.48
C SER A 30 0.17 -24.38 26.21
N LYS A 31 0.71 -23.82 25.11
CA LYS A 31 2.16 -23.64 24.96
C LYS A 31 2.71 -22.66 26.01
N PRO A 32 3.97 -22.77 26.43
CA PRO A 32 4.61 -21.80 27.33
C PRO A 32 4.51 -20.39 26.76
N SER A 33 4.26 -19.39 27.60
CA SER A 33 4.01 -18.00 27.15
C SER A 33 5.20 -17.35 26.40
N GLY A 34 6.40 -17.89 26.55
CA GLY A 34 7.60 -17.45 25.82
C GLY A 34 7.59 -17.83 24.34
N ASP A 35 7.26 -19.09 24.05
CA ASP A 35 7.20 -19.62 22.69
C ASP A 35 6.08 -18.96 21.88
N LEU A 36 4.94 -18.70 22.54
CA LEU A 36 3.80 -18.03 21.92
C LEU A 36 4.12 -16.59 21.45
N LYS A 37 4.95 -15.85 22.23
CA LYS A 37 5.37 -14.50 21.83
C LYS A 37 6.25 -14.51 20.59
N ILE A 38 7.14 -15.48 20.48
CA ILE A 38 8.02 -15.65 19.32
C ILE A 38 7.17 -16.03 18.09
N GLU A 39 6.28 -16.99 18.24
CA GLU A 39 5.37 -17.45 17.20
C GLU A 39 4.48 -16.31 16.68
N ILE A 40 3.91 -15.49 17.55
CA ILE A 40 3.11 -14.31 17.15
C ILE A 40 3.97 -13.29 16.40
N LYS A 41 5.20 -13.03 16.89
CA LYS A 41 6.12 -12.10 16.23
C LYS A 41 6.49 -12.57 14.82
N GLU A 42 6.83 -13.84 14.64
CA GLU A 42 7.14 -14.44 13.36
C GLU A 42 5.92 -14.39 12.42
N TYR A 43 4.73 -14.71 12.94
CA TYR A 43 3.48 -14.60 12.19
C TYR A 43 3.24 -13.18 11.69
N ILE A 44 3.44 -12.14 12.53
CA ILE A 44 3.28 -10.73 12.13
C ILE A 44 4.24 -10.39 10.99
N PHE A 45 5.52 -10.73 11.11
CA PHE A 45 6.50 -10.42 10.06
C PHE A 45 6.18 -11.15 8.76
N HIS A 46 5.87 -12.44 8.82
CA HIS A 46 5.48 -13.22 7.64
C HIS A 46 4.22 -12.68 6.96
N HIS A 47 3.26 -12.20 7.76
CA HIS A 47 2.02 -11.63 7.21
C HIS A 47 2.22 -10.30 6.51
N LEU A 48 3.22 -9.51 6.94
CA LEU A 48 3.58 -8.22 6.34
C LEU A 48 4.42 -8.35 5.07
N GLU A 49 5.04 -9.51 4.83
CA GLU A 49 5.80 -9.77 3.62
C GLU A 49 4.88 -9.93 2.39
N ASP A 50 5.42 -9.54 1.24
CA ASP A 50 4.73 -9.72 -0.04
C ASP A 50 4.89 -11.19 -0.50
N ALA A 51 3.80 -11.93 -0.51
CA ALA A 51 3.80 -13.36 -0.81
C ALA A 51 3.51 -13.65 -2.29
N TYR A 52 3.98 -14.81 -2.78
CA TYR A 52 3.71 -15.32 -4.12
C TYR A 52 2.37 -16.06 -4.23
N ASP A 53 1.60 -16.12 -3.16
CA ASP A 53 0.26 -16.69 -3.12
C ASP A 53 -0.71 -15.74 -2.43
N PHE A 54 -1.95 -15.76 -2.84
CA PHE A 54 -3.01 -14.99 -2.21
C PHE A 54 -3.69 -15.87 -1.16
N SER A 55 -3.04 -16.02 0.01
CA SER A 55 -3.58 -16.79 1.12
C SER A 55 -4.66 -16.00 1.86
N LEU A 56 -5.82 -16.61 2.06
CA LEU A 56 -6.93 -16.04 2.83
C LEU A 56 -6.79 -16.38 4.32
N PHE A 57 -6.58 -17.64 4.64
CA PHE A 57 -6.30 -18.11 6.00
C PHE A 57 -5.59 -19.48 5.97
N SER A 58 -4.89 -19.75 7.05
CA SER A 58 -4.27 -21.06 7.27
C SER A 58 -4.79 -21.67 8.57
N TYR A 59 -4.87 -23.00 8.61
CA TYR A 59 -5.18 -23.73 9.82
C TYR A 59 -4.30 -24.97 9.93
N THR A 60 -3.97 -25.32 11.16
CA THR A 60 -3.21 -26.52 11.45
C THR A 60 -4.19 -27.66 11.71
N LYS A 61 -4.06 -28.78 11.00
CA LYS A 61 -4.83 -30.00 11.27
C LYS A 61 -4.33 -30.66 12.53
N ASP A 62 -5.15 -31.57 13.08
CA ASP A 62 -4.77 -32.38 14.25
C ASP A 62 -3.49 -33.21 14.04
N ASN A 63 -3.13 -33.47 12.79
CA ASN A 63 -1.89 -34.18 12.41
C ASN A 63 -0.63 -33.28 12.39
N GLY A 64 -0.74 -32.00 12.73
CA GLY A 64 0.37 -31.04 12.63
C GLY A 64 0.57 -30.42 11.27
N ASP A 65 -0.13 -30.87 10.22
CA ASP A 65 -0.02 -30.31 8.87
C ASP A 65 -0.66 -28.92 8.77
N HIS A 66 0.08 -27.93 8.28
CA HIS A 66 -0.45 -26.62 7.94
C HIS A 66 -1.19 -26.66 6.61
N LYS A 67 -2.48 -26.33 6.62
CA LYS A 67 -3.26 -26.19 5.38
C LYS A 67 -3.56 -24.72 5.11
N TYR A 68 -3.10 -24.24 3.97
CA TYR A 68 -3.35 -22.90 3.47
C TYR A 68 -4.55 -22.93 2.52
N ILE A 69 -5.47 -21.99 2.70
CA ILE A 69 -6.59 -21.76 1.79
C ILE A 69 -6.35 -20.43 1.10
N GLY A 70 -6.14 -20.51 -0.21
CA GLY A 70 -5.82 -19.33 -1.01
C GLY A 70 -5.75 -19.66 -2.50
N MET A 71 -5.43 -18.67 -3.28
CA MET A 71 -5.24 -18.78 -4.72
C MET A 71 -3.76 -18.71 -5.06
N PRO A 72 -3.18 -19.70 -5.74
CA PRO A 72 -1.81 -19.60 -6.21
C PRO A 72 -1.70 -18.56 -7.32
N LEU A 73 -0.64 -17.76 -7.29
CA LEU A 73 -0.38 -16.72 -8.27
C LEU A 73 0.69 -17.17 -9.29
N PRO A 74 0.73 -16.61 -10.49
CA PRO A 74 1.73 -16.93 -11.48
C PRO A 74 3.10 -16.37 -11.10
N VAL A 75 4.10 -17.26 -11.04
CA VAL A 75 5.51 -16.92 -10.87
C VAL A 75 6.12 -16.80 -12.26
N ILE A 76 6.79 -15.68 -12.52
CA ILE A 76 7.39 -15.33 -13.80
C ILE A 76 8.85 -14.93 -13.54
N LEU A 77 9.79 -15.81 -13.92
CA LEU A 77 11.21 -15.59 -13.72
C LEU A 77 11.92 -15.48 -15.08
N TRP A 78 12.98 -14.69 -15.11
CA TRP A 78 13.90 -14.64 -16.24
C TRP A 78 15.25 -15.25 -15.83
N ASP A 79 15.49 -16.49 -16.29
CA ASP A 79 16.71 -17.26 -16.04
C ASP A 79 17.10 -17.99 -17.33
N ASN A 80 18.00 -17.39 -18.12
CA ASN A 80 18.38 -17.87 -19.45
C ASN A 80 17.17 -18.15 -20.38
N GLY A 81 16.07 -17.39 -20.18
CA GLY A 81 14.79 -17.51 -20.83
C GLY A 81 13.64 -17.35 -19.85
N LEU A 82 12.45 -17.20 -20.40
CA LEU A 82 11.24 -16.98 -19.62
C LEU A 82 10.77 -18.28 -18.97
N GLN A 83 10.67 -18.30 -17.64
CA GLN A 83 10.16 -19.43 -16.83
C GLN A 83 8.85 -19.02 -16.18
N ILE A 84 7.75 -19.71 -16.50
CA ILE A 84 6.42 -19.43 -15.94
C ILE A 84 5.88 -20.68 -15.26
N PHE A 85 5.47 -20.54 -14.00
CA PHE A 85 4.84 -21.63 -13.25
C PHE A 85 3.92 -21.09 -12.15
N SER A 86 3.12 -21.96 -11.55
CA SER A 86 2.25 -21.61 -10.43
C SER A 86 3.03 -21.63 -9.11
N SER A 87 2.78 -20.65 -8.23
CA SER A 87 3.36 -20.58 -6.88
C SER A 87 3.06 -21.82 -6.03
N SER A 88 2.02 -22.59 -6.36
CA SER A 88 1.71 -23.86 -5.70
C SER A 88 2.86 -24.86 -5.70
N LYS A 89 3.77 -24.79 -6.70
CA LYS A 89 4.97 -25.64 -6.74
C LYS A 89 6.01 -25.29 -5.67
N LEU A 90 5.98 -24.07 -5.16
CA LEU A 90 6.88 -23.62 -4.08
C LEU A 90 6.40 -24.04 -2.69
N GLN A 91 5.14 -24.50 -2.55
CA GLN A 91 4.55 -24.98 -1.29
C GLN A 91 4.83 -24.07 -0.10
N HIS A 92 4.62 -22.77 -0.28
CA HIS A 92 4.88 -21.70 0.72
C HIS A 92 6.35 -21.66 1.22
N GLY A 93 7.31 -22.09 0.38
CA GLY A 93 8.75 -22.11 0.71
C GLY A 93 9.28 -23.47 1.17
N GLU A 94 8.42 -24.43 1.48
CA GLU A 94 8.83 -25.79 1.85
C GLU A 94 9.20 -26.63 0.62
N GLY A 95 8.63 -26.33 -0.55
CA GLY A 95 8.81 -27.07 -1.79
C GLY A 95 9.92 -26.53 -2.68
N VAL A 96 10.40 -27.40 -3.58
CA VAL A 96 11.31 -27.05 -4.69
C VAL A 96 10.53 -27.12 -5.99
N ALA A 97 10.42 -26.00 -6.69
CA ALA A 97 9.74 -25.92 -7.97
C ALA A 97 10.68 -26.34 -9.09
N GLN A 98 10.44 -27.48 -9.73
CA GLN A 98 11.14 -27.88 -10.95
C GLN A 98 10.45 -27.27 -12.18
N VAL A 99 11.22 -26.58 -13.01
CA VAL A 99 10.78 -26.00 -14.28
C VAL A 99 11.84 -26.29 -15.34
N GLY A 100 11.54 -27.20 -16.25
CA GLY A 100 12.53 -27.73 -17.19
C GLY A 100 13.70 -28.43 -16.48
N SER A 101 14.90 -27.93 -16.70
CA SER A 101 16.13 -28.41 -16.04
C SER A 101 16.49 -27.65 -14.77
N ASN A 102 15.80 -26.57 -14.47
CA ASN A 102 16.10 -25.68 -13.34
C ASN A 102 15.21 -25.98 -12.12
N PHE A 103 15.78 -25.74 -10.95
CA PHE A 103 15.11 -25.90 -9.66
C PHE A 103 15.12 -24.57 -8.92
N TYR A 104 13.97 -24.19 -8.36
CA TYR A 104 13.79 -22.93 -7.66
C TYR A 104 13.21 -23.20 -6.27
N LYS A 105 13.69 -22.44 -5.29
CA LYS A 105 13.16 -22.45 -3.93
C LYS A 105 12.91 -21.04 -3.44
N LEU A 106 11.81 -20.86 -2.70
CA LEU A 106 11.51 -19.61 -2.01
C LEU A 106 12.22 -19.61 -0.65
N ASP A 107 12.98 -18.58 -0.38
CA ASP A 107 13.63 -18.35 0.91
C ASP A 107 13.57 -16.87 1.28
N HIS A 108 13.06 -16.56 2.49
CA HIS A 108 12.91 -15.19 2.99
C HIS A 108 12.27 -14.22 1.95
N GLY A 109 11.17 -14.64 1.31
CA GLY A 109 10.43 -13.82 0.36
C GLY A 109 11.11 -13.61 -1.00
N LYS A 110 12.19 -14.34 -1.31
CA LYS A 110 12.90 -14.30 -2.60
C LYS A 110 13.07 -15.69 -3.19
N ILE A 111 13.01 -15.76 -4.52
CA ILE A 111 13.20 -17.01 -5.24
C ILE A 111 14.67 -17.14 -5.66
N PHE A 112 15.27 -18.27 -5.29
CA PHE A 112 16.65 -18.60 -5.61
C PHE A 112 16.71 -19.86 -6.46
N LYS A 113 17.69 -19.90 -7.37
CA LYS A 113 18.04 -21.10 -8.12
C LYS A 113 18.78 -22.07 -7.21
N THR A 114 18.36 -23.33 -7.23
CA THR A 114 18.89 -24.37 -6.35
C THR A 114 19.19 -25.64 -7.13
N ASN A 115 19.66 -26.66 -6.45
CA ASN A 115 19.74 -28.04 -6.97
C ASN A 115 18.40 -28.79 -6.72
N ALA A 116 18.30 -30.00 -7.17
CA ALA A 116 17.11 -30.85 -6.98
C ALA A 116 16.75 -31.10 -5.50
N LEU A 117 17.71 -30.92 -4.59
CA LEU A 117 17.51 -31.07 -3.14
C LEU A 117 17.07 -29.74 -2.48
N GLY A 118 17.00 -28.63 -3.23
CA GLY A 118 16.62 -27.33 -2.70
C GLY A 118 17.62 -26.71 -1.73
N VAL A 119 18.92 -26.99 -1.91
CA VAL A 119 19.96 -26.50 -1.00
C VAL A 119 20.17 -25.00 -1.18
N ILE A 120 20.04 -24.25 -0.10
CA ILE A 120 20.40 -22.85 0.00
C ILE A 120 21.80 -22.75 0.60
N ASN A 121 22.74 -22.20 -0.16
CA ASN A 121 24.11 -22.00 0.27
C ASN A 121 24.22 -20.64 0.97
N LEU A 122 24.87 -20.64 2.14
CA LEU A 122 25.08 -19.43 2.94
C LEU A 122 26.58 -19.13 3.02
N ASP A 123 26.95 -17.87 2.96
CA ASP A 123 28.30 -17.40 3.26
C ASP A 123 28.57 -17.36 4.77
N ALA A 124 29.79 -16.97 5.17
CA ALA A 124 30.19 -16.81 6.56
C ALA A 124 29.34 -15.74 7.30
N GLY A 125 28.73 -14.81 6.56
CA GLY A 125 27.83 -13.76 7.06
C GLY A 125 26.34 -14.17 7.08
N LYS A 126 26.02 -15.45 6.75
CA LYS A 126 24.65 -15.96 6.62
C LYS A 126 23.85 -15.32 5.46
N HIS A 127 24.52 -14.78 4.45
CA HIS A 127 23.86 -14.33 3.23
C HIS A 127 23.75 -15.47 2.22
N VAL A 128 22.60 -15.52 1.51
CA VAL A 128 22.37 -16.52 0.48
C VAL A 128 23.30 -16.24 -0.72
N THR A 129 24.05 -17.22 -1.14
CA THR A 129 25.00 -17.13 -2.27
C THR A 129 24.46 -17.75 -3.56
N ASN A 130 23.26 -18.35 -3.50
CA ASN A 130 22.60 -18.89 -4.67
C ASN A 130 22.23 -17.77 -5.65
N GLU A 131 22.25 -18.10 -6.94
CA GLU A 131 21.82 -17.18 -8.00
C GLU A 131 20.33 -16.84 -7.86
N ALA A 132 20.01 -15.54 -7.85
CA ALA A 132 18.65 -15.04 -7.85
C ALA A 132 18.28 -14.62 -9.29
N PRO A 133 17.31 -15.28 -9.94
CA PRO A 133 16.83 -14.86 -11.25
C PRO A 133 16.11 -13.50 -11.17
N LEU A 134 15.96 -12.81 -12.31
CA LEU A 134 15.11 -11.62 -12.36
C LEU A 134 13.66 -12.03 -12.18
N ASP A 135 13.00 -11.42 -11.22
CA ASP A 135 11.66 -11.79 -10.79
C ASP A 135 10.63 -10.75 -11.26
N PHE A 136 9.71 -11.19 -12.11
CA PHE A 136 8.55 -10.45 -12.62
C PHE A 136 7.24 -11.08 -12.17
N SER A 137 7.26 -11.86 -11.11
CA SER A 137 6.11 -12.60 -10.63
C SER A 137 4.98 -11.69 -10.18
N VAL A 138 3.76 -12.19 -10.30
CA VAL A 138 2.58 -11.55 -9.74
C VAL A 138 2.50 -11.94 -8.27
N THR A 139 2.98 -11.06 -7.40
CA THR A 139 2.86 -11.21 -5.95
C THR A 139 1.47 -10.81 -5.47
N LYS A 140 1.15 -11.10 -4.20
CA LYS A 140 -0.08 -10.69 -3.53
C LYS A 140 -0.31 -9.17 -3.64
N GLY A 141 0.76 -8.37 -3.50
CA GLY A 141 0.73 -6.92 -3.65
C GLY A 141 0.41 -6.48 -5.07
N VAL A 142 1.09 -7.05 -6.07
CA VAL A 142 0.85 -6.77 -7.51
C VAL A 142 -0.57 -7.16 -7.91
N PHE A 143 -1.03 -8.35 -7.51
CA PHE A 143 -2.41 -8.80 -7.77
C PHE A 143 -3.43 -7.81 -7.19
N SER A 144 -3.22 -7.36 -5.96
CA SER A 144 -4.12 -6.40 -5.30
C SER A 144 -4.11 -5.02 -5.96
N MET A 145 -2.95 -4.55 -6.43
CA MET A 145 -2.86 -3.31 -7.21
C MET A 145 -3.66 -3.41 -8.52
N LEU A 146 -3.53 -4.53 -9.25
CA LEU A 146 -4.28 -4.77 -10.48
C LEU A 146 -5.79 -4.87 -10.22
N LEU A 147 -6.18 -5.55 -9.15
CA LEU A 147 -7.58 -5.67 -8.73
C LEU A 147 -8.19 -4.29 -8.43
N ILE A 148 -7.50 -3.45 -7.66
CA ILE A 148 -7.96 -2.09 -7.34
C ILE A 148 -7.96 -1.21 -8.58
N ALA A 149 -6.95 -1.30 -9.46
CA ALA A 149 -6.94 -0.55 -10.72
C ALA A 149 -8.13 -0.93 -11.62
N PHE A 150 -8.45 -2.22 -11.73
CA PHE A 150 -9.62 -2.70 -12.48
C PHE A 150 -10.93 -2.23 -11.84
N LEU A 151 -11.05 -2.32 -10.51
CA LEU A 151 -12.20 -1.83 -9.76
C LEU A 151 -12.42 -0.34 -10.01
N MET A 152 -11.37 0.47 -9.92
CA MET A 152 -11.40 1.91 -10.20
C MET A 152 -11.84 2.19 -11.63
N PHE A 153 -11.22 1.52 -12.60
CA PHE A 153 -11.60 1.69 -14.02
C PHE A 153 -13.08 1.42 -14.24
N PHE A 154 -13.60 0.34 -13.70
CA PHE A 154 -15.02 -0.03 -13.83
C PHE A 154 -15.94 0.99 -13.12
N LEU A 155 -15.58 1.37 -11.90
CA LEU A 155 -16.37 2.29 -11.09
C LEU A 155 -16.44 3.69 -11.72
N PHE A 156 -15.30 4.26 -12.12
CA PHE A 156 -15.27 5.59 -12.73
C PHE A 156 -15.81 5.62 -14.17
N SER A 157 -15.66 4.53 -14.93
CA SER A 157 -16.31 4.39 -16.23
C SER A 157 -17.84 4.38 -16.11
N ARG A 158 -18.37 3.69 -15.09
CA ARG A 158 -19.81 3.73 -14.78
C ARG A 158 -20.28 5.11 -14.33
N LEU A 159 -19.49 5.78 -13.51
CA LEU A 159 -19.76 7.13 -13.05
C LEU A 159 -19.82 8.10 -14.24
N ALA A 160 -18.84 8.07 -15.13
CA ALA A 160 -18.80 8.90 -16.35
C ALA A 160 -20.02 8.66 -17.25
N LYS A 161 -20.38 7.38 -17.49
CA LYS A 161 -21.57 7.02 -18.24
C LYS A 161 -22.86 7.52 -17.58
N SER A 162 -22.93 7.52 -16.24
CA SER A 162 -24.08 8.01 -15.48
C SER A 162 -24.31 9.51 -15.70
N TYR A 163 -23.25 10.32 -15.73
CA TYR A 163 -23.34 11.74 -16.06
C TYR A 163 -23.91 11.99 -17.46
N LEU A 164 -23.40 11.25 -18.44
CA LEU A 164 -23.87 11.38 -19.84
C LEU A 164 -25.35 11.00 -20.02
N LYS A 165 -25.79 9.95 -19.30
CA LYS A 165 -27.16 9.43 -19.42
C LYS A 165 -28.20 10.27 -18.70
N ASN A 166 -27.83 10.91 -17.58
CA ASN A 166 -28.79 11.56 -16.67
C ASN A 166 -28.64 13.09 -16.66
N GLY A 167 -28.19 13.71 -17.74
CA GLY A 167 -28.13 15.17 -17.85
C GLY A 167 -27.20 15.85 -16.84
N GLY A 168 -26.07 15.20 -16.48
CA GLY A 168 -25.08 15.77 -15.58
C GLY A 168 -25.28 15.44 -14.10
N VAL A 169 -26.28 14.61 -13.76
CA VAL A 169 -26.53 14.18 -12.35
C VAL A 169 -26.14 12.71 -12.17
N PRO A 170 -25.21 12.36 -11.28
CA PRO A 170 -24.83 10.98 -11.06
C PRO A 170 -25.90 10.21 -10.30
N THR A 171 -26.01 8.91 -10.57
CA THR A 171 -26.93 8.00 -9.90
C THR A 171 -26.21 6.85 -9.23
N GLY A 172 -26.84 6.24 -8.21
CA GLY A 172 -26.30 5.08 -7.50
C GLY A 172 -25.01 5.42 -6.72
N ILE A 173 -24.01 4.56 -6.86
CA ILE A 173 -22.71 4.69 -6.16
C ILE A 173 -21.99 6.00 -6.57
N GLY A 174 -22.25 6.52 -7.76
CA GLY A 174 -21.68 7.79 -8.20
C GLY A 174 -21.97 8.96 -7.28
N ARG A 175 -23.14 9.03 -6.65
CA ARG A 175 -23.49 10.06 -5.68
C ARG A 175 -22.58 10.09 -4.45
N PHE A 176 -22.03 8.95 -4.08
CA PHE A 176 -21.08 8.86 -2.95
C PHE A 176 -19.72 9.46 -3.29
N PHE A 177 -19.24 9.22 -4.52
CA PHE A 177 -17.90 9.68 -4.94
C PHE A 177 -17.89 11.13 -5.45
N GLU A 178 -19.01 11.62 -5.96
CA GLU A 178 -19.10 12.99 -6.50
C GLU A 178 -18.67 14.07 -5.51
N PRO A 179 -19.18 14.12 -4.24
CA PRO A 179 -18.75 15.12 -3.27
C PRO A 179 -17.22 15.10 -3.03
N ILE A 180 -16.62 13.91 -3.01
CA ILE A 180 -15.17 13.74 -2.81
C ILE A 180 -14.41 14.29 -4.03
N ILE A 181 -14.86 13.99 -5.24
CA ILE A 181 -14.26 14.50 -6.48
C ILE A 181 -14.34 16.03 -6.55
N ILE A 182 -15.50 16.60 -6.20
CA ILE A 182 -15.72 18.05 -6.18
C ILE A 182 -14.81 18.69 -5.13
N TYR A 183 -14.73 18.10 -3.94
CA TYR A 183 -13.85 18.56 -2.88
C TYR A 183 -12.38 18.56 -3.30
N LEU A 184 -11.88 17.47 -3.88
CA LEU A 184 -10.51 17.38 -4.39
C LEU A 184 -10.22 18.41 -5.47
N ARG A 185 -11.20 18.70 -6.34
CA ARG A 185 -11.08 19.72 -7.37
C ARG A 185 -11.03 21.11 -6.79
N ASP A 186 -11.99 21.46 -5.92
CA ASP A 186 -12.22 22.85 -5.49
C ASP A 186 -11.32 23.25 -4.32
N GLU A 187 -11.03 22.31 -3.38
CA GLU A 187 -10.24 22.60 -2.19
C GLU A 187 -8.77 22.21 -2.30
N ILE A 188 -8.42 21.31 -3.27
CA ILE A 188 -7.02 20.89 -3.43
C ILE A 188 -6.45 21.33 -4.77
N ALA A 189 -7.06 20.92 -5.90
CA ALA A 189 -6.44 21.14 -7.19
C ALA A 189 -6.41 22.61 -7.60
N LYS A 190 -7.55 23.31 -7.52
CA LYS A 190 -7.63 24.72 -7.91
C LYS A 190 -6.79 25.65 -7.05
N PRO A 191 -6.87 25.60 -5.70
CA PRO A 191 -6.11 26.53 -4.86
C PRO A 191 -4.59 26.35 -4.97
N ASN A 192 -4.12 25.10 -5.14
CA ASN A 192 -2.69 24.81 -5.17
C ASN A 192 -2.07 24.95 -6.57
N ILE A 193 -2.79 24.62 -7.65
CA ILE A 193 -2.23 24.59 -9.02
C ILE A 193 -2.68 25.83 -9.83
N GLY A 194 -3.83 26.39 -9.47
CA GLY A 194 -4.45 27.54 -10.16
C GLY A 194 -5.51 27.12 -11.20
N GLU A 195 -6.44 28.01 -11.44
CA GLU A 195 -7.63 27.83 -12.28
C GLU A 195 -7.30 27.42 -13.75
N ARG A 196 -6.18 27.87 -14.28
CA ARG A 196 -5.82 27.61 -15.69
C ARG A 196 -5.24 26.21 -15.90
N LYS A 197 -4.42 25.70 -14.96
CA LYS A 197 -3.58 24.50 -15.15
C LYS A 197 -4.11 23.27 -14.39
N TYR A 198 -5.00 23.41 -13.39
CA TYR A 198 -5.44 22.29 -12.55
C TYR A 198 -6.03 21.12 -13.34
N ARG A 199 -6.69 21.39 -14.47
CA ARG A 199 -7.34 20.36 -15.30
C ARG A 199 -6.36 19.32 -15.84
N SER A 200 -5.15 19.72 -16.17
CA SER A 200 -4.10 18.83 -16.69
C SER A 200 -3.62 17.82 -15.64
N TYR A 201 -3.65 18.19 -14.36
CA TYR A 201 -3.20 17.35 -13.26
C TYR A 201 -4.34 16.60 -12.55
N MET A 202 -5.58 17.00 -12.80
CA MET A 202 -6.75 16.49 -12.08
C MET A 202 -6.90 14.97 -12.23
N SER A 203 -6.66 14.43 -13.43
CA SER A 203 -6.72 12.98 -13.67
C SER A 203 -5.73 12.22 -12.80
N PHE A 204 -4.50 12.70 -12.69
CA PHE A 204 -3.48 12.09 -11.83
C PHE A 204 -3.85 12.19 -10.36
N LEU A 205 -4.25 13.37 -9.89
CA LEU A 205 -4.63 13.59 -8.49
C LEU A 205 -5.78 12.69 -8.05
N LEU A 206 -6.83 12.57 -8.87
CA LEU A 206 -7.96 11.67 -8.61
C LEU A 206 -7.52 10.21 -8.59
N THR A 207 -6.70 9.81 -9.58
CA THR A 207 -6.21 8.43 -9.67
C THR A 207 -5.40 8.06 -8.43
N VAL A 208 -4.45 8.90 -8.03
CA VAL A 208 -3.60 8.64 -6.86
C VAL A 208 -4.40 8.63 -5.57
N PHE A 209 -5.33 9.58 -5.40
CA PHE A 209 -6.18 9.65 -4.21
C PHE A 209 -6.98 8.35 -4.03
N PHE A 210 -7.76 7.96 -5.04
CA PHE A 210 -8.60 6.78 -4.93
C PHE A 210 -7.80 5.48 -4.91
N PHE A 211 -6.68 5.43 -5.62
CA PHE A 211 -5.79 4.27 -5.61
C PHE A 211 -5.20 4.02 -4.23
N ILE A 212 -4.62 5.04 -3.59
CA ILE A 212 -4.09 4.94 -2.22
C ILE A 212 -5.22 4.62 -1.25
N TRP A 213 -6.35 5.31 -1.33
CA TRP A 213 -7.47 5.10 -0.42
C TRP A 213 -8.00 3.67 -0.49
N PHE A 214 -8.25 3.16 -1.69
CA PHE A 214 -8.77 1.80 -1.86
C PHE A 214 -7.76 0.73 -1.48
N LEU A 215 -6.46 0.92 -1.77
CA LEU A 215 -5.42 0.01 -1.31
C LEU A 215 -5.32 -0.03 0.21
N ASN A 216 -5.36 1.14 0.87
CA ASN A 216 -5.33 1.21 2.32
C ASN A 216 -6.59 0.57 2.93
N MET A 217 -7.76 0.79 2.34
CA MET A 217 -9.00 0.14 2.76
C MET A 217 -8.94 -1.38 2.58
N LEU A 218 -8.37 -1.85 1.47
CA LEU A 218 -8.15 -3.28 1.24
C LEU A 218 -7.21 -3.86 2.30
N GLY A 219 -6.18 -3.11 2.70
CA GLY A 219 -5.24 -3.49 3.75
C GLY A 219 -5.90 -3.69 5.11
N LEU A 220 -6.91 -2.90 5.44
CA LEU A 220 -7.67 -3.02 6.70
C LEU A 220 -8.65 -4.21 6.70
N THR A 221 -8.85 -4.87 5.56
CA THR A 221 -9.64 -6.10 5.50
C THR A 221 -8.84 -7.28 6.04
N PRO A 222 -9.51 -8.36 6.50
CA PRO A 222 -8.82 -9.56 6.98
C PRO A 222 -8.05 -10.33 5.89
N LEU A 223 -8.03 -9.83 4.64
CA LEU A 223 -7.25 -10.38 3.54
C LEU A 223 -5.73 -10.19 3.73
N GLY A 224 -5.32 -9.35 4.67
CA GLY A 224 -3.93 -9.17 5.05
C GLY A 224 -3.03 -8.63 3.93
N VAL A 225 -3.53 -7.69 3.14
CA VAL A 225 -2.81 -7.14 1.99
C VAL A 225 -2.24 -5.77 2.35
N ASN A 226 -0.97 -5.71 2.71
CA ASN A 226 -0.30 -4.46 3.05
C ASN A 226 0.49 -3.89 1.85
N VAL A 227 -0.21 -3.50 0.77
CA VAL A 227 0.43 -3.01 -0.47
C VAL A 227 1.19 -1.71 -0.24
N THR A 228 0.58 -0.74 0.42
CA THR A 228 1.17 0.58 0.68
C THR A 228 2.20 0.56 1.82
N GLY A 229 2.27 -0.53 2.59
CA GLY A 229 3.37 -0.86 3.48
C GLY A 229 4.55 -1.56 2.78
N ASN A 230 4.51 -1.72 1.45
CA ASN A 230 5.65 -2.14 0.66
C ASN A 230 6.39 -0.88 0.15
N ILE A 231 7.68 -0.77 0.51
CA ILE A 231 8.49 0.41 0.17
C ILE A 231 8.65 0.60 -1.35
N ALA A 232 8.67 -0.48 -2.13
CA ALA A 232 8.80 -0.40 -3.59
C ALA A 232 7.56 0.24 -4.23
N VAL A 233 6.37 -0.07 -3.72
CA VAL A 233 5.10 0.50 -4.21
C VAL A 233 5.01 1.98 -3.86
N THR A 234 5.29 2.34 -2.63
CA THR A 234 5.26 3.74 -2.18
C THR A 234 6.34 4.58 -2.85
N PHE A 235 7.52 3.99 -3.11
CA PHE A 235 8.57 4.62 -3.93
C PHE A 235 8.09 4.85 -5.36
N GLY A 236 7.43 3.88 -6.00
CA GLY A 236 6.86 4.03 -7.33
C GLY A 236 5.86 5.18 -7.43
N LEU A 237 4.96 5.33 -6.45
CA LEU A 237 4.02 6.44 -6.39
C LEU A 237 4.71 7.79 -6.20
N ALA A 238 5.69 7.85 -5.29
CA ALA A 238 6.44 9.08 -5.02
C ALA A 238 7.30 9.50 -6.21
N ILE A 239 7.99 8.54 -6.87
CA ILE A 239 8.81 8.83 -8.05
C ILE A 239 7.95 9.25 -9.24
N THR A 240 6.74 8.70 -9.40
CA THR A 240 5.80 9.12 -10.45
C THR A 240 5.40 10.58 -10.25
N THR A 241 5.05 10.98 -9.02
CA THR A 241 4.77 12.39 -8.68
C THR A 241 5.99 13.28 -8.96
N PHE A 242 7.18 12.82 -8.59
CA PHE A 242 8.44 13.52 -8.84
C PHE A 242 8.71 13.73 -10.33
N ILE A 243 8.54 12.69 -11.14
CA ILE A 243 8.75 12.75 -12.59
C ILE A 243 7.75 13.74 -13.22
N ILE A 244 6.46 13.64 -12.88
CA ILE A 244 5.44 14.56 -13.40
C ILE A 244 5.79 16.00 -13.01
N THR A 245 6.13 16.27 -11.73
CA THR A 245 6.49 17.59 -11.25
C THR A 245 7.63 18.21 -12.07
N ASN A 246 8.71 17.45 -12.27
CA ASN A 246 9.90 17.97 -12.95
C ASN A 246 9.74 18.06 -14.47
N LEU A 247 9.00 17.12 -15.10
CA LEU A 247 8.73 17.18 -16.54
C LEU A 247 7.76 18.30 -16.93
N THR A 248 6.85 18.66 -16.04
CA THR A 248 5.87 19.73 -16.29
C THR A 248 6.32 21.08 -15.72
N GLY A 249 7.51 21.13 -15.10
CA GLY A 249 8.12 22.35 -14.55
C GLY A 249 8.34 23.41 -15.62
N THR A 250 7.90 24.64 -15.33
CA THR A 250 8.12 25.82 -16.19
C THR A 250 9.59 26.25 -16.19
N LYS A 251 9.94 27.16 -17.11
CA LYS A 251 11.29 27.75 -17.12
C LYS A 251 11.59 28.49 -15.81
N ASP A 252 10.58 29.16 -15.25
CA ASP A 252 10.72 29.89 -13.99
C ASP A 252 10.97 28.97 -12.81
N TYR A 253 10.33 27.76 -12.80
CA TYR A 253 10.62 26.73 -11.82
C TYR A 253 12.09 26.31 -11.82
N TRP A 254 12.64 26.02 -13.01
CA TRP A 254 14.06 25.64 -13.14
C TRP A 254 14.99 26.82 -12.87
N LEU A 255 14.61 28.02 -13.29
CA LEU A 255 15.39 29.24 -13.00
C LEU A 255 15.47 29.47 -11.49
N HIS A 256 14.37 29.30 -10.75
CA HIS A 256 14.34 29.44 -9.29
C HIS A 256 15.28 28.45 -8.58
N ILE A 257 15.43 27.24 -9.11
CA ILE A 257 16.35 26.23 -8.56
C ILE A 257 17.82 26.63 -8.78
N PHE A 258 18.16 27.14 -9.97
CA PHE A 258 19.54 27.47 -10.34
C PHE A 258 19.91 28.93 -10.10
N ASP A 259 18.93 29.84 -10.05
CA ASP A 259 19.11 31.26 -9.71
C ASP A 259 18.05 31.74 -8.70
N PRO A 260 18.05 31.22 -7.45
CA PRO A 260 17.01 31.54 -6.45
C PRO A 260 17.00 33.02 -6.04
N LEU A 261 18.06 33.77 -6.32
CA LEU A 261 18.19 35.20 -5.97
C LEU A 261 17.79 36.16 -7.11
N GLY A 262 17.62 35.65 -8.33
CA GLY A 262 17.25 36.50 -9.48
C GLY A 262 18.11 37.72 -9.66
N GLY A 263 17.55 38.87 -10.07
CA GLY A 263 18.22 40.14 -10.28
C GLY A 263 18.53 40.98 -9.02
N SER A 264 18.20 40.50 -7.82
CA SER A 264 18.15 41.32 -6.60
C SER A 264 19.47 41.77 -6.03
N MET A 265 20.61 41.15 -6.42
CA MET A 265 21.94 41.45 -5.81
C MET A 265 23.07 41.53 -6.84
N LYS A 266 24.17 42.16 -6.46
CA LYS A 266 25.39 42.21 -7.27
C LYS A 266 26.03 40.84 -7.40
N TRP A 267 26.60 40.49 -8.55
CA TRP A 267 27.08 39.16 -8.90
C TRP A 267 28.09 38.56 -7.91
N TYR A 268 29.00 39.38 -7.33
CA TYR A 268 30.02 38.91 -6.39
C TYR A 268 29.41 38.48 -5.02
N SER A 269 28.34 39.13 -4.58
CA SER A 269 27.62 38.72 -3.36
C SER A 269 26.79 37.45 -3.57
N LYS A 270 26.31 37.25 -4.80
CA LYS A 270 25.54 36.05 -5.18
C LYS A 270 26.38 34.77 -5.12
N ILE A 271 27.66 34.81 -5.56
CA ILE A 271 28.50 33.61 -5.61
C ILE A 271 28.60 32.95 -4.25
N PHE A 272 28.81 33.70 -3.18
CA PHE A 272 28.91 33.15 -1.84
C PHE A 272 27.57 32.50 -1.38
N LEU A 273 26.44 33.15 -1.69
CA LEU A 273 25.12 32.64 -1.34
C LEU A 273 24.74 31.41 -2.18
N TYR A 274 25.11 31.34 -3.45
CA TYR A 274 24.80 30.21 -4.34
C TYR A 274 25.49 28.92 -3.92
N ILE A 275 26.68 28.99 -3.34
CA ILE A 275 27.36 27.80 -2.79
C ILE A 275 26.49 27.10 -1.72
N ILE A 276 25.64 27.85 -1.02
CA ILE A 276 24.77 27.33 0.02
C ILE A 276 23.35 27.08 -0.52
N LEU A 277 22.77 28.04 -1.25
CA LEU A 277 21.37 27.95 -1.69
C LEU A 277 21.12 26.88 -2.74
N ILE A 278 21.98 26.79 -3.77
CA ILE A 278 21.75 25.81 -4.86
C ILE A 278 21.76 24.37 -4.34
N PRO A 279 22.71 23.93 -3.50
CA PRO A 279 22.62 22.59 -2.91
C PRO A 279 21.35 22.36 -2.08
N ILE A 280 20.89 23.38 -1.34
CA ILE A 280 19.67 23.28 -0.55
C ILE A 280 18.43 23.13 -1.45
N GLU A 281 18.32 23.91 -2.53
CA GLU A 281 17.23 23.81 -3.50
C GLU A 281 17.22 22.44 -4.21
N ILE A 282 18.39 21.96 -4.63
CA ILE A 282 18.54 20.64 -5.24
C ILE A 282 18.12 19.54 -4.24
N LEU A 283 18.60 19.61 -2.99
CA LEU A 283 18.17 18.68 -1.95
C LEU A 283 16.66 18.75 -1.72
N GLY A 284 16.07 19.95 -1.75
CA GLY A 284 14.63 20.18 -1.61
C GLY A 284 13.81 19.42 -2.64
N ILE A 285 14.29 19.33 -3.90
CA ILE A 285 13.62 18.56 -4.96
C ILE A 285 13.54 17.05 -4.59
N PHE A 286 14.61 16.48 -4.03
CA PHE A 286 14.67 15.07 -3.65
C PHE A 286 13.95 14.78 -2.33
N ILE A 287 13.97 15.70 -1.37
CA ILE A 287 13.31 15.55 -0.07
C ILE A 287 11.78 15.45 -0.24
N LYS A 288 11.20 16.17 -1.22
CA LYS A 288 9.75 16.15 -1.47
C LYS A 288 9.20 14.72 -1.73
N PRO A 289 9.68 13.97 -2.75
CA PRO A 289 9.20 12.60 -3.00
C PRO A 289 9.58 11.64 -1.86
N PHE A 290 10.75 11.83 -1.24
CA PHE A 290 11.17 11.03 -0.11
C PHE A 290 10.22 11.18 1.09
N SER A 291 9.78 12.40 1.39
CA SER A 291 8.80 12.67 2.45
C SER A 291 7.44 12.00 2.17
N LEU A 292 6.98 12.02 0.90
CA LEU A 292 5.75 11.33 0.50
C LEU A 292 5.86 9.82 0.71
N LEU A 293 6.97 9.23 0.25
CA LEU A 293 7.26 7.81 0.39
C LEU A 293 7.25 7.38 1.86
N ILE A 294 8.08 8.01 2.68
CA ILE A 294 8.23 7.62 4.10
C ILE A 294 6.92 7.76 4.85
N ARG A 295 6.16 8.81 4.61
CA ARG A 295 4.89 9.03 5.29
C ARG A 295 3.88 7.95 4.98
N LEU A 296 3.72 7.60 3.68
CA LEU A 296 2.78 6.56 3.27
C LEU A 296 3.20 5.19 3.79
N TYR A 297 4.46 4.84 3.60
CA TYR A 297 5.04 3.58 4.06
C TYR A 297 4.95 3.41 5.58
N ALA A 298 5.47 4.40 6.35
CA ALA A 298 5.58 4.28 7.79
C ALA A 298 4.21 4.21 8.48
N ASN A 299 3.24 5.01 8.04
CA ASN A 299 1.91 5.00 8.65
C ASN A 299 1.23 3.65 8.45
N MET A 300 1.24 3.11 7.22
CA MET A 300 0.59 1.83 6.94
C MET A 300 1.31 0.66 7.61
N GLN A 301 2.64 0.65 7.60
CA GLN A 301 3.41 -0.40 8.26
C GLN A 301 3.20 -0.39 9.78
N ALA A 302 3.24 0.80 10.39
CA ALA A 302 3.03 0.94 11.84
C ALA A 302 1.61 0.52 12.25
N GLY A 303 0.58 0.96 11.51
CA GLY A 303 -0.82 0.62 11.79
C GLY A 303 -1.07 -0.88 11.77
N HIS A 304 -0.60 -1.57 10.73
CA HIS A 304 -0.72 -3.03 10.64
C HIS A 304 0.02 -3.74 11.80
N ILE A 305 1.25 -3.34 12.12
CA ILE A 305 2.01 -3.93 13.24
C ILE A 305 1.25 -3.75 14.56
N VAL A 306 0.70 -2.57 14.82
CA VAL A 306 -0.03 -2.28 16.06
C VAL A 306 -1.29 -3.12 16.16
N ILE A 307 -2.12 -3.16 15.10
CA ILE A 307 -3.37 -3.95 15.08
C ILE A 307 -3.05 -5.43 15.29
N MET A 308 -2.11 -6.00 14.55
CA MET A 308 -1.75 -7.41 14.66
C MET A 308 -1.13 -7.75 16.02
N SER A 309 -0.31 -6.84 16.59
CA SER A 309 0.26 -7.02 17.92
C SER A 309 -0.82 -7.03 19.01
N LEU A 310 -1.83 -6.17 18.90
CA LEU A 310 -2.96 -6.15 19.84
C LEU A 310 -3.86 -7.38 19.69
N ILE A 311 -4.06 -7.87 18.47
CA ILE A 311 -4.75 -9.15 18.25
C ILE A 311 -3.93 -10.29 18.87
N GLY A 312 -2.62 -10.34 18.64
CA GLY A 312 -1.73 -11.33 19.27
C GLY A 312 -1.76 -11.28 20.80
N LEU A 313 -1.88 -10.08 21.37
CA LEU A 313 -1.96 -9.89 22.82
C LEU A 313 -3.23 -10.50 23.44
N MET A 314 -4.34 -10.57 22.67
CA MET A 314 -5.56 -11.26 23.12
C MET A 314 -5.30 -12.75 23.41
N PHE A 315 -4.42 -13.40 22.65
CA PHE A 315 -4.06 -14.81 22.86
C PHE A 315 -3.04 -15.00 23.96
N ILE A 316 -2.20 -14.00 24.25
CA ILE A 316 -1.22 -14.02 25.34
C ILE A 316 -1.91 -13.85 26.70
N PHE A 317 -2.89 -12.96 26.78
CA PHE A 317 -3.67 -12.77 28.00
C PHE A 317 -4.65 -13.93 28.19
N LYS A 318 -4.31 -14.86 29.06
CA LYS A 318 -5.19 -15.99 29.41
C LYS A 318 -6.33 -15.60 30.38
N SER A 319 -6.57 -14.31 30.59
CA SER A 319 -7.64 -13.79 31.45
C SER A 319 -8.73 -13.13 30.63
N TRP A 320 -10.00 -13.35 31.00
CA TRP A 320 -11.13 -12.75 30.33
C TRP A 320 -11.06 -11.21 30.27
N ILE A 321 -10.62 -10.57 31.38
CA ILE A 321 -10.46 -9.11 31.47
C ILE A 321 -9.37 -8.62 30.51
N GLY A 322 -8.20 -9.27 30.49
CA GLY A 322 -7.09 -8.87 29.61
C GLY A 322 -7.41 -9.01 28.14
N SER A 323 -8.04 -10.13 27.73
CA SER A 323 -8.45 -10.36 26.36
C SER A 323 -9.53 -9.36 25.91
N SER A 324 -10.53 -9.07 26.76
CA SER A 324 -11.58 -8.10 26.45
C SER A 324 -11.03 -6.67 26.30
N LEU A 325 -10.08 -6.29 27.16
CA LEU A 325 -9.42 -4.98 27.07
C LEU A 325 -8.61 -4.86 25.76
N SER A 326 -7.83 -5.91 25.44
CA SER A 326 -7.06 -5.93 24.18
C SER A 326 -7.96 -5.86 22.95
N PHE A 327 -9.10 -6.56 22.96
CA PHE A 327 -10.11 -6.45 21.89
C PHE A 327 -10.66 -5.04 21.76
N GLY A 328 -11.06 -4.41 22.87
CA GLY A 328 -11.55 -3.03 22.87
C GLY A 328 -10.53 -2.03 22.30
N LEU A 329 -9.25 -2.20 22.68
CA LEU A 329 -8.16 -1.39 22.13
C LEU A 329 -7.94 -1.66 20.64
N THR A 330 -7.96 -2.92 20.21
CA THR A 330 -7.84 -3.28 18.79
C THR A 330 -8.94 -2.64 17.96
N PHE A 331 -10.18 -2.68 18.44
CA PHE A 331 -11.33 -2.08 17.77
C PHE A 331 -11.19 -0.55 17.68
N ALA A 332 -10.78 0.11 18.77
CA ALA A 332 -10.54 1.55 18.79
C ALA A 332 -9.43 1.97 17.80
N ILE A 333 -8.32 1.23 17.78
CA ILE A 333 -7.21 1.48 16.84
C ILE A 333 -7.65 1.22 15.39
N ALA A 334 -8.44 0.19 15.12
CA ALA A 334 -8.94 -0.09 13.78
C ALA A 334 -9.82 1.05 13.22
N ILE A 335 -10.62 1.71 14.07
CA ILE A 335 -11.39 2.91 13.68
C ILE A 335 -10.44 4.07 13.35
N ILE A 336 -9.41 4.28 14.17
CA ILE A 336 -8.41 5.33 13.92
C ILE A 336 -7.68 5.03 12.60
N GLU A 337 -7.30 3.79 12.36
CA GLU A 337 -6.59 3.37 11.15
C GLU A 337 -7.44 3.54 9.88
N LEU A 338 -8.75 3.34 9.98
CA LEU A 338 -9.70 3.64 8.90
C LEU A 338 -9.67 5.14 8.52
N LEU A 339 -9.60 6.01 9.51
CA LEU A 339 -9.50 7.45 9.31
C LEU A 339 -8.13 7.82 8.75
N VAL A 340 -7.05 7.21 9.26
CA VAL A 340 -5.68 7.40 8.77
C VAL A 340 -5.56 6.94 7.32
N ALA A 341 -6.21 5.84 6.93
CA ALA A 341 -6.22 5.35 5.56
C ALA A 341 -6.76 6.39 4.56
N PHE A 342 -7.84 7.08 4.93
CA PHE A 342 -8.39 8.18 4.14
C PHE A 342 -7.48 9.42 4.17
N LEU A 343 -7.06 9.83 5.37
CA LEU A 343 -6.20 11.00 5.58
C LEU A 343 -4.88 10.88 4.81
N GLN A 344 -4.33 9.68 4.71
CA GLN A 344 -3.08 9.44 4.00
C GLN A 344 -3.23 9.66 2.48
N ALA A 345 -4.33 9.21 1.89
CA ALA A 345 -4.65 9.50 0.48
C ALA A 345 -4.83 11.01 0.25
N TYR A 346 -5.51 11.68 1.18
CA TYR A 346 -5.71 13.13 1.16
C TYR A 346 -4.38 13.89 1.21
N ILE A 347 -3.52 13.59 2.19
CA ILE A 347 -2.23 14.29 2.38
C ILE A 347 -1.32 14.06 1.17
N PHE A 348 -1.25 12.83 0.66
CA PHE A 348 -0.43 12.53 -0.52
C PHE A 348 -0.89 13.36 -1.72
N THR A 349 -2.19 13.42 -1.97
CA THR A 349 -2.79 14.17 -3.08
C THR A 349 -2.60 15.67 -2.92
N MET A 350 -2.80 16.19 -1.71
CA MET A 350 -2.60 17.62 -1.40
C MET A 350 -1.16 18.06 -1.62
N LEU A 351 -0.19 17.28 -1.13
CA LEU A 351 1.23 17.59 -1.33
C LEU A 351 1.64 17.46 -2.80
N SER A 352 1.11 16.46 -3.52
CA SER A 352 1.33 16.34 -4.97
C SER A 352 0.79 17.55 -5.72
N ALA A 353 -0.42 18.03 -5.37
CA ALA A 353 -1.00 19.24 -5.96
C ALA A 353 -0.15 20.49 -5.66
N LEU A 354 0.36 20.60 -4.43
CA LEU A 354 1.26 21.68 -4.05
C LEU A 354 2.56 21.67 -4.87
N TYR A 355 3.16 20.49 -5.09
CA TYR A 355 4.37 20.35 -5.89
C TYR A 355 4.13 20.70 -7.36
N PHE A 356 2.99 20.26 -7.91
CA PHE A 356 2.59 20.66 -9.27
C PHE A 356 2.32 22.17 -9.38
N GLY A 357 1.73 22.78 -8.35
CA GLY A 357 1.53 24.21 -8.29
C GLY A 357 2.83 24.97 -8.35
N PHE A 358 3.79 24.61 -7.52
CA PHE A 358 5.14 25.23 -7.57
C PHE A 358 5.83 25.05 -8.93
N ALA A 359 5.73 23.85 -9.52
CA ALA A 359 6.31 23.57 -10.82
C ALA A 359 5.60 24.32 -11.97
N ALA A 360 4.29 24.56 -11.83
CA ALA A 360 3.46 25.20 -12.83
C ALA A 360 3.41 26.73 -12.73
N GLN A 361 3.96 27.34 -11.68
CA GLN A 361 3.98 28.80 -11.54
C GLN A 361 4.77 29.44 -12.68
N GLU A 362 4.20 30.49 -13.25
CA GLU A 362 4.83 31.40 -14.19
C GLU A 362 4.89 32.76 -13.50
N HIS A 363 6.07 33.37 -13.44
CA HIS A 363 6.18 34.76 -13.04
C HIS A 363 5.62 35.61 -14.18
N GLU A 364 4.51 36.33 -13.93
CA GLU A 364 4.11 37.38 -14.84
C GLU A 364 5.26 38.42 -14.81
N SER A 365 5.99 38.49 -15.92
CA SER A 365 6.98 39.55 -16.14
C SER A 365 6.23 40.91 -16.19
N HIS A 366 6.29 41.66 -15.10
CA HIS A 366 5.92 43.06 -15.10
C HIS A 366 6.98 43.88 -15.83
#